data_2dafb0a718f0fc76d7cfb8a124de2a32
#
_entry.id   2dafb0a718f0fc76d7cfb8a124de2a32
#
_cell.length_a   1.000
_cell.length_b   1.000
_cell.length_c   1.000
_cell.angle_alpha   90.00
_cell.angle_beta   90.00
_cell.angle_gamma   90.00
#
_symmetry.space_group_name_H-M   'P 1'
#
loop_
_entity.id
_entity.type
_entity.pdbx_description
1 polymer ?
#
loop_
_entity_poly.entity_id
_entity_poly.type
_entity_poly.pdbx_seq_one_letter_code
_entity_poly.pdbx_strand_id
1 'polypeptide(L)'
;ESSAASDVYKRQAWKAARAGLRKSRHTSRTYYQRESKGERNMKFLDAEFVQGFIRMANDGWEQGWHERNGGNLSYRVKPQEAESVKEEFYPGEWRPIGTTVPALGGEYFLVTGSGKYFRNVIIKPEDSICMIELDESGENYRIVWGLVNGGKPTSELPSHLMNHEVKMLATGGAYRVIYHAHTANVIALTFVLPLTDEVFTRELWEMATECPVVFPSGIGVVPWMVPGGRDIAVATSELMKEYDVAIWAHHGMFAAGEDFDLTFGLMHTVEKSAEILVKMLSMRPDKLQTISPQDFRDLARDFKVTLPEKFMYEK
;
A
#
# COMPACT_ATOMS: atom_id res chain seq x y z
N GLU A 1 -10.35 39.12 -2.03
CA GLU A 1 -10.42 38.51 -0.66
C GLU A 1 -10.19 36.97 -0.63
N SER A 2 -10.07 36.29 -1.77
CA SER A 2 -9.81 34.82 -1.82
C SER A 2 -8.34 34.42 -1.55
N SER A 3 -7.40 35.34 -1.64
CA SER A 3 -5.95 35.09 -1.43
C SER A 3 -5.58 34.86 0.06
N ALA A 4 -6.28 35.51 0.98
CA ALA A 4 -5.95 35.47 2.41
C ALA A 4 -6.32 34.12 3.09
N ALA A 5 -7.41 33.49 2.68
CA ALA A 5 -7.87 32.20 3.24
C ALA A 5 -6.94 31.04 2.82
N SER A 6 -6.47 31.03 1.56
CA SER A 6 -5.51 30.06 1.02
C SER A 6 -4.15 30.16 1.75
N ASP A 7 -3.70 31.38 2.06
CA ASP A 7 -2.43 31.59 2.76
C ASP A 7 -2.49 31.20 4.26
N VAL A 8 -3.65 31.32 4.89
CA VAL A 8 -3.86 30.88 6.27
C VAL A 8 -3.82 29.35 6.36
N TYR A 9 -4.45 28.65 5.41
CA TYR A 9 -4.47 27.18 5.37
C TYR A 9 -3.07 26.61 5.05
N LYS A 10 -2.38 27.20 4.09
CA LYS A 10 -0.97 26.86 3.75
C LYS A 10 -0.03 27.09 4.93
N ARG A 11 -0.18 28.20 5.66
CA ARG A 11 0.63 28.51 6.86
C ARG A 11 0.31 27.59 8.03
N GLN A 12 -0.93 27.15 8.20
CA GLN A 12 -1.33 26.22 9.26
C GLN A 12 -0.82 24.80 8.97
N ALA A 13 -0.95 24.30 7.74
CA ALA A 13 -0.41 23.03 7.32
C ALA A 13 1.13 22.99 7.43
N TRP A 14 1.82 24.07 7.04
CA TRP A 14 3.27 24.21 7.17
C TRP A 14 3.74 24.34 8.63
N LYS A 15 2.97 25.03 9.48
CA LYS A 15 3.25 25.13 10.92
C LYS A 15 3.01 23.80 11.64
N ALA A 16 1.99 23.02 11.27
CA ALA A 16 1.72 21.68 11.80
C ALA A 16 2.83 20.69 11.40
N ALA A 17 3.24 20.68 10.14
CA ALA A 17 4.37 19.88 9.65
C ALA A 17 5.69 20.25 10.32
N ARG A 18 5.98 21.56 10.52
CA ARG A 18 7.18 22.04 11.19
C ARG A 18 7.14 21.81 12.72
N ALA A 19 5.97 21.85 13.35
CA ALA A 19 5.80 21.54 14.77
C ALA A 19 5.92 20.04 15.04
N GLY A 20 5.43 19.19 14.13
CA GLY A 20 5.65 17.74 14.14
C GLY A 20 7.14 17.39 14.01
N LEU A 21 7.83 17.99 13.03
CA LEU A 21 9.28 17.84 12.83
C LEU A 21 10.13 18.39 13.99
N ARG A 22 9.69 19.46 14.68
CA ARG A 22 10.39 19.96 15.88
C ARG A 22 10.13 19.10 17.11
N LYS A 23 8.92 18.55 17.29
CA LYS A 23 8.64 17.60 18.38
C LYS A 23 9.38 16.26 18.18
N SER A 24 9.41 15.76 16.93
CA SER A 24 10.19 14.57 16.60
C SER A 24 11.71 14.77 16.82
N ARG A 25 12.26 15.95 16.47
CA ARG A 25 13.68 16.25 16.71
C ARG A 25 14.02 16.51 18.18
N HIS A 26 13.06 16.91 19.02
CA HIS A 26 13.32 17.12 20.45
C HIS A 26 13.18 15.84 21.28
N THR A 27 12.23 14.95 20.89
CA THR A 27 12.11 13.62 21.49
C THR A 27 13.24 12.68 21.05
N SER A 28 13.66 12.72 19.78
CA SER A 28 14.82 11.92 19.33
C SER A 28 16.15 12.39 19.95
N ARG A 29 16.33 13.69 20.26
CA ARG A 29 17.58 14.17 20.85
C ARG A 29 17.72 13.82 22.35
N THR A 30 16.62 13.57 23.06
CA THR A 30 16.64 13.10 24.48
C THR A 30 16.77 11.58 24.57
N TYR A 31 16.40 10.82 23.50
CA TYR A 31 16.58 9.38 23.46
C TYR A 31 17.99 8.97 22.99
N TYR A 32 18.68 9.80 22.19
CA TYR A 32 20.02 9.49 21.65
C TYR A 32 21.19 9.79 22.59
N GLN A 33 20.95 10.28 23.82
CA GLN A 33 22.02 10.52 24.80
C GLN A 33 22.04 9.54 25.99
N ARG A 34 21.35 8.40 25.86
CA ARG A 34 21.53 7.29 26.79
C ARG A 34 21.83 5.99 26.04
N GLU A 35 23.02 5.52 26.37
CA GLU A 35 23.49 4.13 26.13
C GLU A 35 24.32 3.83 24.88
N SER A 36 25.55 4.26 24.92
CA SER A 36 26.68 3.39 24.53
C SER A 36 26.92 2.41 25.69
N LYS A 37 26.13 1.33 25.78
CA LYS A 37 26.45 0.12 26.58
C LYS A 37 25.44 -0.99 26.24
N GLY A 38 25.93 -2.00 25.52
CA GLY A 38 25.25 -3.27 25.32
C GLY A 38 24.19 -3.19 24.20
N GLU A 39 24.46 -3.83 23.09
CA GLU A 39 23.44 -4.20 22.10
C GLU A 39 22.38 -5.01 22.85
N ARG A 40 21.29 -4.39 23.25
CA ARG A 40 20.09 -5.12 23.66
C ARG A 40 19.49 -5.66 22.38
N ASN A 41 19.56 -6.97 22.19
CA ASN A 41 18.83 -7.65 21.16
C ASN A 41 17.37 -7.24 21.21
N MET A 42 16.90 -6.59 20.14
CA MET A 42 15.50 -6.16 20.01
C MET A 42 14.67 -7.41 19.75
N LYS A 43 13.60 -7.60 20.52
CA LYS A 43 12.64 -8.66 20.20
C LYS A 43 11.94 -8.33 18.88
N PHE A 44 11.72 -9.34 18.05
CA PHE A 44 11.10 -9.19 16.75
C PHE A 44 9.78 -8.39 16.83
N LEU A 45 8.90 -8.75 17.74
CA LEU A 45 7.61 -8.08 17.92
C LEU A 45 7.73 -6.65 18.46
N ASP A 46 8.85 -6.25 19.07
CA ASP A 46 9.06 -4.88 19.56
C ASP A 46 9.62 -3.94 18.48
N ALA A 47 10.01 -4.48 17.33
CA ALA A 47 10.57 -3.69 16.24
C ALA A 47 9.51 -2.76 15.61
N GLU A 48 9.89 -1.50 15.35
CA GLU A 48 8.99 -0.46 14.85
C GLU A 48 8.31 -0.87 13.53
N PHE A 49 9.05 -1.48 12.61
CA PHE A 49 8.49 -1.94 11.33
C PHE A 49 7.46 -3.07 11.50
N VAL A 50 7.65 -3.95 12.49
CA VAL A 50 6.70 -5.02 12.81
C VAL A 50 5.43 -4.44 13.43
N GLN A 51 5.58 -3.48 14.35
CA GLN A 51 4.44 -2.78 14.95
C GLN A 51 3.67 -1.96 13.91
N GLY A 52 4.35 -1.30 12.97
CA GLY A 52 3.72 -0.61 11.85
C GLY A 52 2.92 -1.55 10.95
N PHE A 53 3.46 -2.73 10.64
CA PHE A 53 2.77 -3.77 9.89
C PHE A 53 1.51 -4.28 10.61
N ILE A 54 1.61 -4.57 11.91
CA ILE A 54 0.49 -5.03 12.75
C ILE A 54 -0.60 -3.96 12.81
N ARG A 55 -0.22 -2.68 13.00
CA ARG A 55 -1.14 -1.55 13.02
C ARG A 55 -1.89 -1.45 11.69
N MET A 56 -1.19 -1.42 10.55
CA MET A 56 -1.82 -1.32 9.23
C MET A 56 -2.79 -2.48 8.96
N ALA A 57 -2.43 -3.71 9.37
CA ALA A 57 -3.30 -4.86 9.25
C ALA A 57 -4.58 -4.69 10.08
N ASN A 58 -4.48 -4.17 11.31
CA ASN A 58 -5.62 -3.87 12.17
C ASN A 58 -6.50 -2.76 11.60
N ASP A 59 -5.89 -1.66 11.13
CA ASP A 59 -6.60 -0.53 10.53
C ASP A 59 -7.45 -0.97 9.33
N GLY A 60 -6.91 -1.81 8.45
CA GLY A 60 -7.66 -2.38 7.33
C GLY A 60 -8.79 -3.32 7.75
N TRP A 61 -8.58 -4.10 8.83
CA TRP A 61 -9.66 -4.89 9.42
C TRP A 61 -10.79 -3.98 9.96
N GLU A 62 -10.45 -2.92 10.67
CA GLU A 62 -11.43 -1.96 11.22
C GLU A 62 -12.22 -1.22 10.14
N GLN A 63 -11.61 -1.00 8.95
CA GLN A 63 -12.32 -0.47 7.79
C GLN A 63 -13.28 -1.48 7.13
N GLY A 64 -13.24 -2.76 7.53
CA GLY A 64 -14.08 -3.80 6.93
C GLY A 64 -13.58 -4.32 5.59
N TRP A 65 -12.30 -4.14 5.27
CA TRP A 65 -11.70 -4.53 3.99
C TRP A 65 -11.20 -5.98 3.94
N HIS A 66 -11.32 -6.72 5.04
CA HIS A 66 -10.76 -8.07 5.20
C HIS A 66 -11.77 -9.04 5.80
N GLU A 67 -12.71 -9.50 4.98
CA GLU A 67 -13.60 -10.59 5.40
C GLU A 67 -12.81 -11.91 5.48
N ARG A 68 -13.04 -12.68 6.55
CA ARG A 68 -12.36 -13.96 6.79
C ARG A 68 -10.84 -13.83 6.68
N ASN A 69 -10.25 -14.46 5.66
CA ASN A 69 -8.82 -14.41 5.30
C ASN A 69 -8.57 -13.64 4.00
N GLY A 70 -9.49 -12.76 3.62
CA GLY A 70 -9.39 -11.94 2.42
C GLY A 70 -8.32 -10.85 2.54
N GLY A 71 -7.68 -10.55 1.42
CA GLY A 71 -6.59 -9.57 1.35
C GLY A 71 -5.27 -10.06 1.93
N ASN A 72 -4.21 -9.29 1.71
CA ASN A 72 -2.85 -9.59 2.20
C ASN A 72 -1.97 -8.34 2.19
N LEU A 73 -0.92 -8.38 2.99
CA LEU A 73 0.03 -7.28 3.17
C LEU A 73 1.45 -7.84 3.14
N SER A 74 2.35 -7.11 2.48
CA SER A 74 3.79 -7.38 2.53
C SER A 74 4.61 -6.10 2.65
N TYR A 75 5.73 -6.20 3.34
CA TYR A 75 6.70 -5.15 3.55
C TYR A 75 8.09 -5.63 3.20
N ARG A 76 8.78 -4.95 2.28
CA ARG A 76 10.19 -5.18 1.94
C ARG A 76 11.07 -4.56 3.02
N VAL A 77 11.60 -5.39 3.89
CA VAL A 77 12.33 -4.99 5.11
C VAL A 77 13.65 -4.33 4.75
N LYS A 78 14.01 -3.26 5.44
CA LYS A 78 15.31 -2.61 5.25
C LYS A 78 16.42 -3.49 5.83
N PRO A 79 17.62 -3.50 5.24
CA PRO A 79 18.73 -4.33 5.75
C PRO A 79 19.02 -4.11 7.25
N GLN A 80 18.96 -2.87 7.71
CA GLN A 80 19.19 -2.52 9.12
C GLN A 80 18.08 -3.02 10.04
N GLU A 81 16.83 -3.05 9.56
CA GLU A 81 15.68 -3.59 10.30
C GLU A 81 15.81 -5.11 10.43
N ALA A 82 16.16 -5.81 9.34
CA ALA A 82 16.39 -7.25 9.37
C ALA A 82 17.53 -7.62 10.33
N GLU A 83 18.65 -6.91 10.28
CA GLU A 83 19.80 -7.14 11.15
C GLU A 83 19.47 -6.94 12.64
N SER A 84 18.60 -5.97 12.96
CA SER A 84 18.20 -5.65 14.34
C SER A 84 17.43 -6.76 15.06
N VAL A 85 16.83 -7.69 14.31
CA VAL A 85 16.00 -8.81 14.82
C VAL A 85 16.52 -10.18 14.44
N LYS A 86 17.66 -10.24 13.78
CA LYS A 86 18.23 -11.45 13.16
C LYS A 86 18.48 -12.60 14.14
N GLU A 87 18.75 -12.29 15.41
CA GLU A 87 18.98 -13.31 16.43
C GLU A 87 17.75 -14.17 16.72
N GLU A 88 16.54 -13.69 16.41
CA GLU A 88 15.30 -14.47 16.52
C GLU A 88 15.01 -15.32 15.26
N PHE A 89 15.85 -15.24 14.22
CA PHE A 89 15.63 -16.02 13.00
C PHE A 89 15.99 -17.50 13.22
N TYR A 90 15.18 -18.35 12.59
CA TYR A 90 15.47 -19.78 12.51
C TYR A 90 15.71 -20.22 11.07
N PRO A 91 16.50 -21.28 10.84
CA PRO A 91 16.77 -21.77 9.49
C PRO A 91 15.54 -22.51 8.93
N GLY A 92 14.76 -21.83 8.11
CA GLY A 92 13.64 -22.43 7.39
C GLY A 92 14.10 -23.23 6.16
N GLU A 93 13.21 -24.08 5.65
CA GLU A 93 13.43 -24.79 4.39
C GLU A 93 13.15 -23.89 3.18
N TRP A 94 13.98 -23.97 2.16
CA TRP A 94 13.76 -23.29 0.89
C TRP A 94 12.56 -23.88 0.14
N ARG A 95 11.70 -23.01 -0.38
CA ARG A 95 10.49 -23.35 -1.12
C ARG A 95 10.36 -22.43 -2.35
N PRO A 96 9.88 -22.94 -3.49
CA PRO A 96 9.72 -22.12 -4.69
C PRO A 96 8.68 -21.01 -4.46
N ILE A 97 8.97 -19.83 -4.97
CA ILE A 97 8.04 -18.68 -4.99
C ILE A 97 6.91 -18.93 -5.99
N GLY A 98 7.20 -19.60 -7.11
CA GLY A 98 6.29 -19.76 -8.24
C GLY A 98 6.46 -18.68 -9.31
N THR A 99 7.41 -17.77 -9.12
CA THR A 99 7.90 -16.78 -10.09
C THR A 99 9.37 -16.49 -9.79
N THR A 100 10.03 -15.70 -10.65
CA THR A 100 11.39 -15.25 -10.46
C THR A 100 11.44 -13.74 -10.31
N VAL A 101 12.10 -13.24 -9.26
CA VAL A 101 12.27 -11.83 -8.94
C VAL A 101 13.74 -11.52 -8.64
N PRO A 102 14.63 -11.57 -9.65
CA PRO A 102 16.08 -11.57 -9.44
C PRO A 102 16.62 -10.27 -8.82
N ALA A 103 15.91 -9.15 -9.01
CA ALA A 103 16.33 -7.89 -8.42
C ALA A 103 16.06 -7.82 -6.90
N LEU A 104 15.34 -8.80 -6.33
CA LEU A 104 15.04 -8.92 -4.90
C LEU A 104 15.85 -10.04 -4.21
N GLY A 105 16.82 -10.65 -4.90
CA GLY A 105 17.64 -11.72 -4.35
C GLY A 105 18.31 -11.33 -3.03
N GLY A 106 18.25 -12.23 -2.03
CA GLY A 106 18.83 -12.02 -0.70
C GLY A 106 18.06 -11.07 0.22
N GLU A 107 16.94 -10.49 -0.23
CA GLU A 107 16.14 -9.54 0.58
C GLU A 107 15.14 -10.25 1.51
N TYR A 108 14.70 -9.52 2.53
CA TYR A 108 13.72 -9.98 3.53
C TYR A 108 12.39 -9.29 3.36
N PHE A 109 11.30 -10.05 3.59
CA PHE A 109 9.93 -9.53 3.53
C PHE A 109 9.12 -9.97 4.74
N LEU A 110 8.40 -9.04 5.35
CA LEU A 110 7.35 -9.35 6.32
C LEU A 110 6.03 -9.52 5.57
N VAL A 111 5.32 -10.65 5.77
CA VAL A 111 4.17 -11.04 4.93
C VAL A 111 3.07 -11.66 5.78
N THR A 112 1.81 -11.44 5.43
CA THR A 112 0.67 -12.13 6.02
C THR A 112 0.64 -13.61 5.62
N GLY A 113 0.21 -14.48 6.56
CA GLY A 113 0.09 -15.92 6.35
C GLY A 113 -1.16 -16.32 5.53
N SER A 114 -1.02 -17.33 4.69
CA SER A 114 -2.14 -17.91 3.91
C SER A 114 -3.20 -18.47 4.84
N GLY A 115 -4.46 -18.10 4.60
CA GLY A 115 -5.61 -18.56 5.42
C GLY A 115 -5.68 -17.90 6.80
N LYS A 116 -4.79 -17.00 7.14
CA LYS A 116 -4.81 -16.26 8.41
C LYS A 116 -5.74 -15.04 8.29
N TYR A 117 -6.37 -14.68 9.40
CA TYR A 117 -7.34 -13.59 9.46
C TYR A 117 -6.67 -12.30 9.92
N PHE A 118 -6.88 -11.21 9.21
CA PHE A 118 -6.32 -9.89 9.58
C PHE A 118 -6.69 -9.48 11.01
N ARG A 119 -7.93 -9.74 11.44
CA ARG A 119 -8.38 -9.48 12.82
C ARG A 119 -7.54 -10.14 13.91
N ASN A 120 -6.79 -11.18 13.55
CA ASN A 120 -5.98 -11.93 14.51
C ASN A 120 -4.51 -11.47 14.51
N VAL A 121 -4.09 -10.62 13.56
CA VAL A 121 -2.70 -10.15 13.46
C VAL A 121 -2.31 -9.40 14.72
N ILE A 122 -3.16 -8.53 15.25
CA ILE A 122 -2.89 -7.78 16.49
C ILE A 122 -2.94 -8.66 17.75
N ILE A 123 -3.67 -9.80 17.70
CA ILE A 123 -3.87 -10.69 18.87
C ILE A 123 -2.78 -11.77 18.95
N LYS A 124 -2.40 -12.32 17.79
CA LYS A 124 -1.43 -13.42 17.65
C LYS A 124 -0.56 -13.20 16.42
N PRO A 125 0.29 -12.15 16.41
CA PRO A 125 1.11 -11.85 15.25
C PRO A 125 2.00 -13.02 14.86
N GLU A 126 2.63 -13.72 15.83
CA GLU A 126 3.52 -14.85 15.59
C GLU A 126 2.86 -16.06 14.90
N ASP A 127 1.53 -16.16 14.91
CA ASP A 127 0.78 -17.18 14.17
C ASP A 127 0.17 -16.65 12.87
N SER A 128 0.12 -15.34 12.69
CA SER A 128 -0.64 -14.68 11.62
C SER A 128 0.25 -14.14 10.50
N ILE A 129 1.49 -13.79 10.82
CA ILE A 129 2.47 -13.23 9.88
C ILE A 129 3.78 -14.01 9.91
N CYS A 130 4.60 -13.83 8.89
CA CYS A 130 5.95 -14.39 8.84
C CYS A 130 6.94 -13.43 8.19
N MET A 131 8.20 -13.57 8.59
CA MET A 131 9.31 -13.00 7.85
C MET A 131 9.91 -14.08 6.95
N ILE A 132 10.07 -13.75 5.69
CA ILE A 132 10.71 -14.60 4.69
C ILE A 132 12.01 -13.98 4.22
N GLU A 133 12.94 -14.82 3.81
CA GLU A 133 14.16 -14.48 3.09
C GLU A 133 14.08 -15.06 1.70
N LEU A 134 14.49 -14.30 0.68
CA LEU A 134 14.64 -14.80 -0.68
C LEU A 134 16.07 -15.33 -0.88
N ASP A 135 16.21 -16.35 -1.72
CA ASP A 135 17.53 -16.78 -2.17
C ASP A 135 18.15 -15.76 -3.15
N GLU A 136 19.44 -15.86 -3.40
CA GLU A 136 20.18 -14.95 -4.28
C GLU A 136 19.63 -14.92 -5.72
N SER A 137 18.97 -15.98 -6.16
CA SER A 137 18.38 -16.05 -7.51
C SER A 137 17.02 -15.39 -7.61
N GLY A 138 16.33 -15.15 -6.47
CA GLY A 138 14.95 -14.69 -6.42
C GLY A 138 13.92 -15.71 -6.90
N GLU A 139 14.24 -17.02 -6.82
CA GLU A 139 13.34 -18.10 -7.22
C GLU A 139 12.69 -18.80 -6.04
N ASN A 140 13.37 -18.79 -4.88
CA ASN A 140 12.92 -19.46 -3.68
C ASN A 140 12.85 -18.52 -2.48
N TYR A 141 11.98 -18.85 -1.53
CA TYR A 141 11.91 -18.22 -0.22
C TYR A 141 12.06 -19.25 0.89
N ARG A 142 12.48 -18.79 2.07
CA ARG A 142 12.35 -19.54 3.32
C ARG A 142 11.71 -18.67 4.39
N ILE A 143 10.97 -19.29 5.31
CA ILE A 143 10.45 -18.58 6.48
C ILE A 143 11.56 -18.57 7.53
N VAL A 144 11.91 -17.38 8.01
CA VAL A 144 12.94 -17.19 9.04
C VAL A 144 12.35 -16.76 10.38
N TRP A 145 11.07 -16.34 10.43
CA TRP A 145 10.34 -16.05 11.65
C TRP A 145 8.82 -16.16 11.43
N GLY A 146 8.06 -16.48 12.47
CA GLY A 146 6.60 -16.46 12.48
C GLY A 146 5.93 -17.74 11.98
N LEU A 147 4.60 -17.71 11.81
CA LEU A 147 3.74 -18.87 11.52
C LEU A 147 4.05 -20.09 12.41
N VAL A 148 4.21 -19.83 13.70
CA VAL A 148 4.69 -20.80 14.72
C VAL A 148 3.86 -22.07 14.81
N ASN A 149 2.57 -22.02 14.44
CA ASN A 149 1.69 -23.19 14.38
C ASN A 149 1.64 -23.83 12.98
N GLY A 150 2.64 -23.54 12.15
CA GLY A 150 2.72 -24.00 10.77
C GLY A 150 1.93 -23.14 9.80
N GLY A 151 2.22 -23.30 8.52
CA GLY A 151 1.59 -22.52 7.45
C GLY A 151 2.59 -22.13 6.36
N LYS A 152 2.15 -21.22 5.53
CA LYS A 152 2.93 -20.62 4.44
C LYS A 152 2.52 -19.16 4.26
N PRO A 153 3.36 -18.31 3.64
CA PRO A 153 2.99 -16.96 3.23
C PRO A 153 1.70 -16.97 2.38
N THR A 154 1.08 -15.80 2.24
CA THR A 154 -0.10 -15.64 1.37
C THR A 154 0.03 -16.39 0.05
N SER A 155 -1.08 -16.94 -0.45
CA SER A 155 -1.11 -17.59 -1.77
C SER A 155 -0.82 -16.62 -2.93
N GLU A 156 -0.93 -15.32 -2.68
CA GLU A 156 -0.60 -14.26 -3.64
C GLU A 156 0.85 -13.74 -3.50
N LEU A 157 1.73 -14.50 -2.81
CA LEU A 157 3.14 -14.14 -2.67
C LEU A 157 3.82 -13.83 -4.02
N PRO A 158 3.57 -14.57 -5.12
CA PRO A 158 4.12 -14.22 -6.44
C PRO A 158 3.72 -12.82 -6.89
N SER A 159 2.43 -12.44 -6.76
CA SER A 159 1.93 -11.10 -7.11
C SER A 159 2.61 -10.02 -6.27
N HIS A 160 2.74 -10.25 -4.94
CA HIS A 160 3.41 -9.31 -4.05
C HIS A 160 4.86 -9.08 -4.44
N LEU A 161 5.63 -10.15 -4.65
CA LEU A 161 7.05 -10.03 -4.96
C LEU A 161 7.30 -9.42 -6.35
N MET A 162 6.50 -9.78 -7.36
CA MET A 162 6.57 -9.12 -8.68
C MET A 162 6.27 -7.62 -8.58
N ASN A 163 5.26 -7.22 -7.80
CA ASN A 163 4.94 -5.82 -7.55
C ASN A 163 6.05 -5.10 -6.78
N HIS A 164 6.65 -5.74 -5.78
CA HIS A 164 7.82 -5.20 -5.06
C HIS A 164 9.00 -4.97 -6.00
N GLU A 165 9.31 -5.94 -6.88
CA GLU A 165 10.41 -5.81 -7.84
C GLU A 165 10.20 -4.63 -8.77
N VAL A 166 9.01 -4.55 -9.39
CA VAL A 166 8.66 -3.46 -10.31
C VAL A 166 8.73 -2.10 -9.60
N LYS A 167 8.15 -1.99 -8.41
CA LYS A 167 8.16 -0.73 -7.64
C LYS A 167 9.55 -0.37 -7.13
N MET A 168 10.35 -1.35 -6.71
CA MET A 168 11.74 -1.11 -6.33
C MET A 168 12.54 -0.52 -7.50
N LEU A 169 12.42 -1.10 -8.69
CA LEU A 169 13.12 -0.62 -9.89
C LEU A 169 12.61 0.76 -10.32
N ALA A 170 11.31 0.98 -10.32
CA ALA A 170 10.69 2.23 -10.75
C ALA A 170 10.98 3.42 -9.81
N THR A 171 11.16 3.16 -8.51
CA THR A 171 11.31 4.20 -7.47
C THR A 171 12.71 4.27 -6.86
N GLY A 172 13.68 3.53 -7.42
CA GLY A 172 15.04 3.47 -6.85
C GLY A 172 15.07 2.87 -5.44
N GLY A 173 14.12 1.98 -5.12
CA GLY A 173 14.03 1.29 -3.83
C GLY A 173 13.23 2.02 -2.76
N ALA A 174 12.59 3.16 -3.07
CA ALA A 174 11.81 3.93 -2.09
C ALA A 174 10.56 3.17 -1.63
N TYR A 175 9.81 2.55 -2.54
CA TYR A 175 8.58 1.84 -2.20
C TYR A 175 8.85 0.49 -1.54
N ARG A 176 8.18 0.24 -0.42
CA ARG A 176 8.43 -0.92 0.43
C ARG A 176 7.20 -1.69 0.86
N VAL A 177 6.00 -1.14 0.67
CA VAL A 177 4.73 -1.76 1.07
C VAL A 177 3.94 -2.14 -0.17
N ILE A 178 3.41 -3.36 -0.20
CA ILE A 178 2.37 -3.81 -1.13
C ILE A 178 1.18 -4.29 -0.29
N TYR A 179 0.03 -3.69 -0.52
CA TYR A 179 -1.19 -3.96 0.23
C TYR A 179 -2.33 -4.33 -0.70
N HIS A 180 -2.97 -5.46 -0.46
CA HIS A 180 -4.16 -5.92 -1.15
C HIS A 180 -5.33 -6.01 -0.19
N ALA A 181 -6.47 -5.43 -0.57
CA ALA A 181 -7.69 -5.41 0.24
C ALA A 181 -8.94 -5.47 -0.63
N HIS A 182 -10.04 -5.97 -0.03
CA HIS A 182 -11.35 -6.10 -0.67
C HIS A 182 -12.22 -4.88 -0.34
N THR A 183 -11.91 -3.76 -0.95
CA THR A 183 -12.55 -2.47 -0.74
C THR A 183 -13.92 -2.44 -1.43
N ALA A 184 -15.00 -2.42 -0.65
CA ALA A 184 -16.34 -2.72 -1.13
C ALA A 184 -16.88 -1.72 -2.16
N ASN A 185 -16.59 -0.42 -2.00
CA ASN A 185 -17.08 0.58 -2.94
C ASN A 185 -16.33 0.54 -4.27
N VAL A 186 -14.99 0.34 -4.24
CA VAL A 186 -14.21 0.09 -5.46
C VAL A 186 -14.73 -1.14 -6.20
N ILE A 187 -14.98 -2.25 -5.48
CA ILE A 187 -15.55 -3.47 -6.07
C ILE A 187 -16.91 -3.17 -6.71
N ALA A 188 -17.80 -2.45 -6.02
CA ALA A 188 -19.12 -2.12 -6.53
C ALA A 188 -19.04 -1.32 -7.86
N LEU A 189 -18.09 -0.39 -7.97
CA LEU A 189 -17.90 0.39 -9.19
C LEU A 189 -17.46 -0.46 -10.38
N THR A 190 -16.78 -1.58 -10.17
CA THR A 190 -16.39 -2.49 -11.26
C THR A 190 -17.57 -3.18 -11.96
N PHE A 191 -18.78 -3.11 -11.39
CA PHE A 191 -20.02 -3.62 -12.01
C PHE A 191 -20.75 -2.59 -12.85
N VAL A 192 -20.43 -1.30 -12.67
CA VAL A 192 -21.22 -0.20 -13.29
C VAL A 192 -20.39 0.75 -14.14
N LEU A 193 -19.06 0.75 -14.01
CA LEU A 193 -18.15 1.54 -14.82
C LEU A 193 -17.45 0.70 -15.89
N PRO A 194 -17.14 1.27 -17.07
CA PRO A 194 -16.19 0.67 -18.00
C PRO A 194 -14.85 0.35 -17.31
N LEU A 195 -14.35 -0.87 -17.49
CA LEU A 195 -13.13 -1.36 -16.84
C LEU A 195 -11.86 -0.85 -17.57
N THR A 196 -11.65 0.46 -17.54
CA THR A 196 -10.47 1.11 -18.12
C THR A 196 -9.82 2.05 -17.12
N ASP A 197 -8.51 2.23 -17.25
CA ASP A 197 -7.71 3.12 -16.41
C ASP A 197 -8.21 4.56 -16.47
N GLU A 198 -8.58 5.02 -17.68
CA GLU A 198 -9.05 6.38 -17.94
C GLU A 198 -10.36 6.66 -17.20
N VAL A 199 -11.31 5.74 -17.29
CA VAL A 199 -12.63 5.94 -16.67
C VAL A 199 -12.52 5.89 -15.16
N PHE A 200 -11.85 4.87 -14.59
CA PHE A 200 -11.72 4.76 -13.15
C PHE A 200 -10.93 5.94 -12.56
N THR A 201 -9.81 6.30 -13.15
CA THR A 201 -9.04 7.46 -12.68
C THR A 201 -9.88 8.73 -12.69
N ARG A 202 -10.55 9.02 -13.83
CA ARG A 202 -11.32 10.25 -13.99
C ARG A 202 -12.52 10.30 -13.05
N GLU A 203 -13.28 9.22 -12.95
CA GLU A 203 -14.45 9.14 -12.08
C GLU A 203 -14.07 9.34 -10.59
N LEU A 204 -12.97 8.76 -10.14
CA LEU A 204 -12.52 8.88 -8.76
C LEU A 204 -11.85 10.23 -8.46
N TRP A 205 -11.12 10.81 -9.42
CA TRP A 205 -10.57 12.16 -9.24
C TRP A 205 -11.65 13.22 -9.08
N GLU A 206 -12.78 13.06 -9.74
CA GLU A 206 -13.90 14.00 -9.65
C GLU A 206 -14.60 14.00 -8.29
N MET A 207 -14.35 13.02 -7.42
CA MET A 207 -15.08 12.85 -6.17
C MET A 207 -14.51 13.66 -5.00
N ALA A 208 -13.24 14.02 -5.03
CA ALA A 208 -12.62 14.86 -4.00
C ALA A 208 -11.39 15.58 -4.55
N THR A 209 -11.16 16.79 -4.09
CA THR A 209 -10.05 17.66 -4.49
C THR A 209 -8.68 17.02 -4.23
N GLU A 210 -8.56 16.20 -3.18
CA GLU A 210 -7.32 15.53 -2.78
C GLU A 210 -6.91 14.39 -3.74
N CYS A 211 -7.87 13.77 -4.43
CA CYS A 211 -7.62 12.56 -5.22
C CYS A 211 -6.50 12.72 -6.26
N PRO A 212 -6.51 13.72 -7.15
CA PRO A 212 -5.43 13.90 -8.13
C PRO A 212 -4.08 14.32 -7.50
N VAL A 213 -4.07 14.71 -6.23
CA VAL A 213 -2.83 15.01 -5.49
C VAL A 213 -2.27 13.74 -4.83
N VAL A 214 -3.13 12.86 -4.34
CA VAL A 214 -2.75 11.62 -3.63
C VAL A 214 -2.36 10.51 -4.61
N PHE A 215 -3.08 10.37 -5.74
CA PHE A 215 -2.74 9.41 -6.79
C PHE A 215 -2.65 10.09 -8.17
N PRO A 216 -1.63 10.96 -8.35
CA PRO A 216 -1.50 11.77 -9.56
C PRO A 216 -1.23 10.95 -10.83
N SER A 217 -0.63 9.78 -10.73
CA SER A 217 -0.43 8.86 -11.85
C SER A 217 -1.72 8.20 -12.33
N GLY A 218 -2.79 8.26 -11.51
CA GLY A 218 -4.05 7.57 -11.79
C GLY A 218 -4.09 6.15 -11.21
N ILE A 219 -4.98 5.32 -11.76
CA ILE A 219 -5.28 3.96 -11.29
C ILE A 219 -5.31 3.03 -12.49
N GLY A 220 -4.63 1.88 -12.40
CA GLY A 220 -4.72 0.81 -13.36
C GLY A 220 -5.89 -0.15 -13.06
N VAL A 221 -6.48 -0.75 -14.08
CA VAL A 221 -7.60 -1.70 -13.94
C VAL A 221 -7.28 -3.02 -14.63
N VAL A 222 -7.26 -4.10 -13.86
CA VAL A 222 -7.17 -5.47 -14.38
C VAL A 222 -8.60 -6.00 -14.57
N PRO A 223 -8.99 -6.40 -15.80
CA PRO A 223 -10.24 -7.12 -16.02
C PRO A 223 -10.31 -8.37 -15.15
N TRP A 224 -11.52 -8.92 -14.96
CA TRP A 224 -11.66 -10.10 -14.11
C TRP A 224 -10.77 -11.26 -14.59
N MET A 225 -9.98 -11.78 -13.65
CA MET A 225 -9.10 -12.94 -13.81
C MET A 225 -9.18 -13.80 -12.55
N VAL A 226 -8.82 -15.07 -12.67
CA VAL A 226 -8.74 -15.97 -11.49
C VAL A 226 -7.59 -15.52 -10.61
N PRO A 227 -7.86 -15.22 -9.31
CA PRO A 227 -6.82 -14.74 -8.40
C PRO A 227 -5.82 -15.84 -8.01
N GLY A 228 -4.62 -15.43 -7.58
CA GLY A 228 -3.55 -16.33 -7.13
C GLY A 228 -2.77 -17.02 -8.26
N GLY A 229 -3.15 -16.80 -9.53
CA GLY A 229 -2.45 -17.32 -10.69
C GLY A 229 -1.34 -16.38 -11.20
N ARG A 230 -0.48 -16.92 -12.08
CA ARG A 230 0.60 -16.15 -12.70
C ARG A 230 0.08 -15.02 -13.59
N ASP A 231 -1.00 -15.25 -14.33
CA ASP A 231 -1.50 -14.29 -15.32
C ASP A 231 -1.94 -12.98 -14.68
N ILE A 232 -2.70 -13.07 -13.58
CA ILE A 232 -3.13 -11.88 -12.85
C ILE A 232 -1.94 -11.18 -12.15
N ALA A 233 -0.93 -11.94 -11.70
CA ALA A 233 0.28 -11.37 -11.13
C ALA A 233 1.07 -10.56 -12.18
N VAL A 234 1.21 -11.09 -13.40
CA VAL A 234 1.85 -10.39 -14.53
C VAL A 234 1.05 -9.15 -14.91
N ALA A 235 -0.28 -9.28 -15.10
CA ALA A 235 -1.13 -8.14 -15.45
C ALA A 235 -1.04 -7.01 -14.42
N THR A 236 -1.03 -7.36 -13.12
CA THR A 236 -0.91 -6.39 -12.03
C THR A 236 0.46 -5.71 -12.05
N SER A 237 1.54 -6.49 -12.18
CA SER A 237 2.91 -5.94 -12.16
C SER A 237 3.19 -5.03 -13.36
N GLU A 238 2.60 -5.30 -14.52
CA GLU A 238 2.69 -4.39 -15.67
C GLU A 238 2.03 -3.03 -15.36
N LEU A 239 0.84 -3.02 -14.76
CA LEU A 239 0.18 -1.78 -14.33
C LEU A 239 0.99 -1.04 -13.25
N MET A 240 1.61 -1.77 -12.33
CA MET A 240 2.43 -1.18 -11.26
C MET A 240 3.71 -0.49 -11.77
N LYS A 241 4.07 -0.63 -13.03
CA LYS A 241 5.14 0.18 -13.66
C LYS A 241 4.74 1.66 -13.76
N GLU A 242 3.46 1.93 -13.96
CA GLU A 242 2.92 3.28 -14.18
C GLU A 242 2.12 3.77 -12.96
N TYR A 243 1.30 2.90 -12.34
CA TYR A 243 0.37 3.25 -11.28
C TYR A 243 0.83 2.75 -9.90
N ASP A 244 0.41 3.44 -8.85
CA ASP A 244 0.59 3.01 -7.46
C ASP A 244 -0.61 2.22 -6.94
N VAL A 245 -1.70 2.19 -7.72
CA VAL A 245 -2.92 1.43 -7.43
C VAL A 245 -3.33 0.62 -8.66
N ALA A 246 -3.66 -0.66 -8.45
CA ALA A 246 -4.25 -1.54 -9.45
C ALA A 246 -5.53 -2.18 -8.92
N ILE A 247 -6.66 -1.92 -9.59
CA ILE A 247 -7.95 -2.53 -9.27
C ILE A 247 -8.04 -3.90 -9.96
N TRP A 248 -8.46 -4.90 -9.23
CA TRP A 248 -8.89 -6.19 -9.75
C TRP A 248 -10.41 -6.21 -9.83
N ALA A 249 -10.95 -6.23 -11.05
CA ALA A 249 -12.40 -6.21 -11.25
C ALA A 249 -13.10 -7.33 -10.47
N HIS A 250 -14.16 -6.96 -9.73
CA HIS A 250 -14.98 -7.82 -8.89
C HIS A 250 -14.25 -8.51 -7.72
N HIS A 251 -13.09 -7.97 -7.31
CA HIS A 251 -12.27 -8.60 -6.27
C HIS A 251 -11.77 -7.59 -5.22
N GLY A 252 -11.08 -6.54 -5.63
CA GLY A 252 -10.47 -5.56 -4.72
C GLY A 252 -9.44 -4.71 -5.42
N MET A 253 -8.46 -4.22 -4.65
CA MET A 253 -7.36 -3.45 -5.22
C MET A 253 -6.03 -3.73 -4.52
N PHE A 254 -4.94 -3.49 -5.23
CA PHE A 254 -3.58 -3.38 -4.72
C PHE A 254 -3.17 -1.92 -4.60
N ALA A 255 -2.43 -1.58 -3.56
CA ALA A 255 -1.74 -0.31 -3.42
C ALA A 255 -0.27 -0.53 -3.08
N ALA A 256 0.59 0.34 -3.60
CA ALA A 256 2.03 0.35 -3.34
C ALA A 256 2.46 1.71 -2.78
N GLY A 257 3.39 1.72 -1.83
CA GLY A 257 3.91 2.96 -1.26
C GLY A 257 5.22 2.80 -0.50
N GLU A 258 5.75 3.93 -0.03
CA GLU A 258 7.03 4.00 0.66
C GLU A 258 6.98 3.40 2.06
N ASP A 259 5.89 3.65 2.78
CA ASP A 259 5.68 3.22 4.16
C ASP A 259 4.21 2.83 4.42
N PHE A 260 3.92 2.40 5.62
CA PHE A 260 2.59 1.92 6.02
C PHE A 260 1.54 3.04 6.00
N ASP A 261 1.88 4.24 6.48
CA ASP A 261 0.95 5.37 6.58
C ASP A 261 0.58 5.90 5.19
N LEU A 262 1.58 6.07 4.30
CA LEU A 262 1.35 6.54 2.94
C LEU A 262 0.56 5.52 2.11
N THR A 263 0.87 4.22 2.25
CA THR A 263 0.18 3.17 1.50
C THR A 263 -1.28 2.99 1.99
N PHE A 264 -1.49 3.00 3.30
CA PHE A 264 -2.84 2.97 3.87
C PHE A 264 -3.64 4.21 3.46
N GLY A 265 -3.05 5.40 3.57
CA GLY A 265 -3.67 6.66 3.18
C GLY A 265 -4.06 6.69 1.69
N LEU A 266 -3.20 6.16 0.81
CA LEU A 266 -3.49 6.02 -0.62
C LEU A 266 -4.73 5.13 -0.83
N MET A 267 -4.72 3.92 -0.29
CA MET A 267 -5.86 2.99 -0.42
C MET A 267 -7.14 3.58 0.16
N HIS A 268 -7.05 4.23 1.33
CA HIS A 268 -8.20 4.86 1.98
C HIS A 268 -8.77 6.03 1.16
N THR A 269 -7.90 6.83 0.53
CA THR A 269 -8.35 7.94 -0.35
C THR A 269 -9.09 7.40 -1.57
N VAL A 270 -8.58 6.34 -2.20
CA VAL A 270 -9.22 5.69 -3.35
C VAL A 270 -10.58 5.10 -2.95
N GLU A 271 -10.65 4.34 -1.87
CA GLU A 271 -11.92 3.76 -1.38
C GLU A 271 -12.91 4.85 -0.94
N LYS A 272 -12.43 5.93 -0.32
CA LYS A 272 -13.28 7.07 0.07
C LYS A 272 -13.89 7.77 -1.15
N SER A 273 -13.12 7.97 -2.21
CA SER A 273 -13.62 8.54 -3.45
C SER A 273 -14.64 7.60 -4.12
N ALA A 274 -14.39 6.30 -4.09
CA ALA A 274 -15.34 5.29 -4.57
C ALA A 274 -16.65 5.30 -3.75
N GLU A 275 -16.55 5.41 -2.42
CA GLU A 275 -17.71 5.53 -1.53
C GLU A 275 -18.58 6.76 -1.89
N ILE A 276 -17.95 7.91 -2.16
CA ILE A 276 -18.67 9.13 -2.56
C ILE A 276 -19.36 8.89 -3.89
N LEU A 277 -18.67 8.31 -4.88
CA LEU A 277 -19.26 8.01 -6.20
C LEU A 277 -20.43 7.04 -6.10
N VAL A 278 -20.32 5.95 -5.34
CA VAL A 278 -21.42 4.99 -5.10
C VAL A 278 -22.62 5.69 -4.47
N LYS A 279 -22.41 6.53 -3.46
CA LYS A 279 -23.49 7.30 -2.83
C LYS A 279 -24.15 8.26 -3.81
N MET A 280 -23.35 8.98 -4.60
CA MET A 280 -23.87 9.90 -5.61
C MET A 280 -24.71 9.18 -6.69
N LEU A 281 -24.21 8.08 -7.25
CA LEU A 281 -24.93 7.26 -8.23
C LEU A 281 -26.21 6.64 -7.65
N SER A 282 -26.24 6.36 -6.34
CA SER A 282 -27.45 5.88 -5.65
C SER A 282 -28.52 6.95 -5.52
N MET A 283 -28.14 8.23 -5.49
CA MET A 283 -29.10 9.34 -5.44
C MET A 283 -29.63 9.73 -6.83
N ARG A 284 -28.76 9.64 -7.84
CA ARG A 284 -29.10 9.97 -9.23
C ARG A 284 -28.07 9.39 -10.21
N PRO A 285 -28.48 9.06 -11.44
CA PRO A 285 -27.59 8.38 -12.40
C PRO A 285 -26.51 9.29 -13.01
N ASP A 286 -26.69 10.62 -12.94
CA ASP A 286 -25.82 11.62 -13.57
C ASP A 286 -25.36 12.69 -12.57
N LYS A 287 -24.17 13.23 -12.78
CA LYS A 287 -23.63 14.35 -12.01
C LYS A 287 -24.22 15.67 -12.51
N LEU A 288 -24.68 16.54 -11.61
CA LEU A 288 -25.07 17.91 -11.95
C LEU A 288 -23.86 18.83 -12.15
N GLN A 289 -22.79 18.56 -11.44
CA GLN A 289 -21.54 19.31 -11.48
C GLN A 289 -20.40 18.39 -11.06
N THR A 290 -19.18 18.73 -11.46
CA THR A 290 -17.99 17.95 -11.15
C THR A 290 -16.77 18.86 -11.20
N ILE A 291 -15.59 18.36 -10.80
CA ILE A 291 -14.31 19.02 -11.00
C ILE A 291 -13.95 18.93 -12.49
N SER A 292 -13.78 20.08 -13.14
CA SER A 292 -13.51 20.15 -14.58
C SER A 292 -12.05 19.84 -14.92
N PRO A 293 -11.72 19.53 -16.19
CA PRO A 293 -10.33 19.43 -16.64
C PRO A 293 -9.48 20.65 -16.34
N GLN A 294 -10.08 21.85 -16.42
CA GLN A 294 -9.37 23.08 -16.09
C GLN A 294 -9.07 23.18 -14.59
N ASP A 295 -10.04 22.78 -13.73
CA ASP A 295 -9.82 22.76 -12.29
C ASP A 295 -8.69 21.79 -11.90
N PHE A 296 -8.58 20.64 -12.59
CA PHE A 296 -7.46 19.71 -12.38
C PHE A 296 -6.11 20.33 -12.77
N ARG A 297 -6.06 21.11 -13.87
CA ARG A 297 -4.81 21.82 -14.27
C ARG A 297 -4.43 22.89 -13.26
N ASP A 298 -5.42 23.62 -12.74
CA ASP A 298 -5.19 24.63 -11.72
C ASP A 298 -4.71 24.01 -10.41
N LEU A 299 -5.33 22.90 -10.00
CA LEU A 299 -4.91 22.11 -8.85
C LEU A 299 -3.48 21.57 -9.02
N ALA A 300 -3.17 20.99 -10.18
CA ALA A 300 -1.85 20.45 -10.49
C ALA A 300 -0.76 21.52 -10.37
N ARG A 301 -1.04 22.72 -10.89
CA ARG A 301 -0.12 23.87 -10.77
C ARG A 301 0.11 24.30 -9.33
N ASP A 302 -0.96 24.42 -8.54
CA ASP A 302 -0.91 24.90 -7.17
C ASP A 302 -0.25 23.90 -6.21
N PHE A 303 -0.51 22.60 -6.39
CA PHE A 303 0.07 21.51 -5.58
C PHE A 303 1.38 20.98 -6.15
N LYS A 304 1.81 21.45 -7.34
CA LYS A 304 3.05 21.04 -8.00
C LYS A 304 3.11 19.53 -8.30
N VAL A 305 1.99 18.96 -8.70
CA VAL A 305 1.88 17.58 -9.17
C VAL A 305 1.76 17.56 -10.69
N THR A 306 2.22 16.49 -11.32
CA THR A 306 2.05 16.27 -12.76
C THR A 306 0.90 15.30 -12.98
N LEU A 307 -0.14 15.72 -13.69
CA LEU A 307 -1.28 14.91 -14.05
C LEU A 307 -1.20 14.53 -15.54
N PRO A 308 -1.34 13.23 -15.89
CA PRO A 308 -1.36 12.81 -17.30
C PRO A 308 -2.56 13.37 -18.05
N GLU A 309 -2.35 13.99 -19.21
CA GLU A 309 -3.41 14.59 -20.04
C GLU A 309 -4.49 13.58 -20.47
N LYS A 310 -4.13 12.28 -20.58
CA LYS A 310 -5.09 11.21 -20.92
C LYS A 310 -6.28 11.13 -19.97
N PHE A 311 -6.15 11.64 -18.72
CA PHE A 311 -7.23 11.65 -17.73
C PHE A 311 -8.00 12.99 -17.69
N MET A 312 -7.52 14.03 -18.37
CA MET A 312 -8.12 15.38 -18.34
C MET A 312 -8.93 15.69 -19.61
N TYR A 313 -9.70 14.72 -20.08
CA TYR A 313 -10.56 14.86 -21.26
C TYR A 313 -11.93 15.52 -20.91
N GLU A 314 -12.54 16.14 -21.90
CA GLU A 314 -13.93 16.59 -21.80
C GLU A 314 -14.88 15.39 -21.97
N LYS A 315 -15.94 15.32 -21.15
CA LYS A 315 -16.95 14.25 -21.19
C LYS A 315 -18.12 14.62 -22.06
#